data_8600e809ac4ac184121a242c91e68c69
#
_entry.id   8600e809ac4ac184121a242c91e68c69
#
_cell.length_a   1.000
_cell.length_b   1.000
_cell.length_c   1.000
_cell.angle_alpha   90.00
_cell.angle_beta   90.00
_cell.angle_gamma   90.00
#
_symmetry.space_group_name_H-M   'P 1'
#
loop_
_entity.id
_entity.type
_entity.pdbx_description
1 polymer ?
#
loop_
_entity_poly.entity_id
_entity_poly.type
_entity_poly.pdbx_seq_one_letter_code
_entity_poly.pdbx_strand_id
1 'polypeptide(L)'
;MNLFFFQNCISPHQIPFIEELSVFTDVDRVVVIAPRVDYDDRKLMGWKASNLLKVSNVEFIIASSVDQVKKLYESCKGEDTYCFFSGINAFAEVVSWMKLSLNYPFKRGVITEPPLLYHYPLWQHSLRFALKDWKYVKHFNYLLVMGDEFVNYYRFWSKRWKVLPFIYCTEWKERTLPVPITEKLKVLYVGSFSDRKNVVA
;
A
#
# COMPACT_ATOMS: atom_id res chain seq x y z
N MET A 1 19.18 4.09 5.85
CA MET A 1 18.42 4.01 4.58
C MET A 1 17.16 4.85 4.64
N ASN A 2 16.70 5.36 3.47
CA ASN A 2 15.44 6.10 3.37
C ASN A 2 14.32 5.19 2.85
N LEU A 3 13.13 5.27 3.45
CA LEU A 3 11.94 4.52 3.05
C LEU A 3 10.85 5.48 2.57
N PHE A 4 10.45 5.38 1.32
CA PHE A 4 9.42 6.21 0.70
C PHE A 4 8.22 5.37 0.31
N PHE A 5 7.05 5.73 0.82
CA PHE A 5 5.78 5.03 0.57
C PHE A 5 4.85 5.91 -0.25
N PHE A 6 4.62 5.53 -1.51
CA PHE A 6 3.75 6.23 -2.45
C PHE A 6 2.36 5.61 -2.43
N GLN A 7 1.40 6.35 -1.90
CA GLN A 7 0.03 5.90 -1.69
C GLN A 7 -0.96 6.73 -2.53
N ASN A 8 -2.14 6.18 -2.79
CA ASN A 8 -3.23 6.91 -3.44
C ASN A 8 -3.97 7.88 -2.49
N CYS A 9 -3.91 7.61 -1.19
CA CYS A 9 -4.34 8.47 -0.09
C CYS A 9 -3.66 7.97 1.20
N ILE A 10 -3.70 8.74 2.27
CA ILE A 10 -3.18 8.31 3.57
C ILE A 10 -4.08 7.21 4.13
N SER A 11 -3.52 6.02 4.33
CA SER A 11 -4.29 4.83 4.70
C SER A 11 -4.06 4.43 6.16
N PRO A 12 -5.12 4.32 6.98
CA PRO A 12 -5.01 3.85 8.36
C PRO A 12 -4.53 2.40 8.47
N HIS A 13 -4.57 1.65 7.39
CA HIS A 13 -4.09 0.26 7.35
C HIS A 13 -2.61 0.14 7.00
N GLN A 14 -1.97 1.22 6.59
CA GLN A 14 -0.55 1.22 6.26
C GLN A 14 0.29 2.03 7.26
N ILE A 15 -0.28 3.04 7.88
CA ILE A 15 0.47 3.91 8.80
C ILE A 15 1.04 3.16 10.01
N PRO A 16 0.31 2.26 10.71
CA PRO A 16 0.87 1.57 11.87
C PRO A 16 2.14 0.76 11.54
N PHE A 17 2.13 0.06 10.41
CA PHE A 17 3.29 -0.68 9.95
C PHE A 17 4.45 0.24 9.52
N ILE A 18 4.14 1.39 8.89
CA ILE A 18 5.15 2.38 8.47
C ILE A 18 5.78 3.07 9.70
N GLU A 19 4.97 3.33 10.72
CA GLU A 19 5.43 3.87 12.01
C GLU A 19 6.40 2.91 12.70
N GLU A 20 6.08 1.63 12.76
CA GLU A 20 6.98 0.62 13.30
C GLU A 20 8.30 0.53 12.51
N LEU A 21 8.27 0.71 11.20
CA LEU A 21 9.51 0.76 10.42
C LEU A 21 10.37 1.97 10.75
N SER A 22 9.78 3.09 11.15
CA SER A 22 10.50 4.33 11.42
C SER A 22 11.35 4.30 12.69
N VAL A 23 11.14 3.31 13.56
CA VAL A 23 11.92 3.18 14.82
C VAL A 23 13.12 2.23 14.67
N PHE A 24 13.33 1.59 13.53
CA PHE A 24 14.49 0.75 13.31
C PHE A 24 15.76 1.59 13.12
N THR A 25 16.85 1.17 13.75
CA THR A 25 18.14 1.91 13.78
C THR A 25 18.77 2.12 12.42
N ASP A 26 18.45 1.26 11.45
CA ASP A 26 18.98 1.34 10.08
C ASP A 26 18.16 2.27 9.17
N VAL A 27 17.06 2.82 9.70
CA VAL A 27 16.17 3.72 8.96
C VAL A 27 16.43 5.16 9.38
N ASP A 28 16.93 5.96 8.47
CA ASP A 28 17.25 7.37 8.71
C ASP A 28 16.03 8.27 8.49
N ARG A 29 15.17 7.90 7.53
CA ARG A 29 14.03 8.72 7.14
C ARG A 29 12.90 7.87 6.59
N VAL A 30 11.67 8.16 7.03
CA VAL A 30 10.46 7.57 6.49
C VAL A 30 9.52 8.65 5.98
N VAL A 31 9.11 8.53 4.71
CA VAL A 31 8.23 9.51 4.05
C VAL A 31 7.03 8.81 3.44
N VAL A 32 5.84 9.29 3.73
CA VAL A 32 4.59 8.87 3.07
C VAL A 32 4.16 9.97 2.10
N ILE A 33 4.03 9.62 0.84
CA ILE A 33 3.67 10.54 -0.23
C ILE A 33 2.31 10.13 -0.81
N ALA A 34 1.35 11.06 -0.83
CA ALA A 34 0.04 10.83 -1.41
C ALA A 34 -0.47 12.07 -2.15
N PRO A 35 -1.34 11.94 -3.16
CA PRO A 35 -1.91 13.09 -3.86
C PRO A 35 -2.98 13.80 -3.02
N ARG A 36 -3.50 13.11 -2.00
CA ARG A 36 -4.55 13.60 -1.10
C ARG A 36 -4.51 12.89 0.25
N VAL A 37 -5.03 13.55 1.26
CA VAL A 37 -5.13 12.94 2.60
C VAL A 37 -6.18 11.85 2.59
N ASP A 38 -7.36 12.10 2.03
CA ASP A 38 -8.48 11.15 1.98
C ASP A 38 -9.38 11.39 0.77
N TYR A 39 -10.25 10.44 0.46
CA TYR A 39 -11.32 10.54 -0.51
C TYR A 39 -12.59 11.09 0.15
N ASP A 40 -13.40 11.89 -0.58
CA ASP A 40 -14.58 12.52 -0.01
C ASP A 40 -15.65 11.51 0.43
N ASP A 41 -15.84 10.44 -0.32
CA ASP A 41 -16.73 9.33 0.06
C ASP A 41 -16.30 8.65 1.36
N ARG A 42 -15.01 8.54 1.64
CA ARG A 42 -14.50 8.01 2.90
C ARG A 42 -14.76 8.96 4.07
N LYS A 43 -14.63 10.25 3.84
CA LYS A 43 -14.99 11.28 4.85
C LYS A 43 -16.47 11.19 5.21
N LEU A 44 -17.36 11.00 4.21
CA LEU A 44 -18.78 10.78 4.43
C LEU A 44 -19.07 9.51 5.25
N MET A 45 -18.24 8.47 5.13
CA MET A 45 -18.29 7.26 5.96
C MET A 45 -17.64 7.42 7.35
N GLY A 46 -17.23 8.65 7.73
CA GLY A 46 -16.65 8.94 9.04
C GLY A 46 -15.17 8.68 9.19
N TRP A 47 -14.44 8.43 8.09
CA TRP A 47 -12.99 8.31 8.14
C TRP A 47 -12.33 9.65 8.48
N LYS A 48 -11.31 9.61 9.33
CA LYS A 48 -10.57 10.82 9.79
C LYS A 48 -9.07 10.59 9.62
N ALA A 49 -8.61 10.53 8.38
CA ALA A 49 -7.20 10.33 8.06
C ALA A 49 -6.29 11.47 8.57
N SER A 50 -6.84 12.67 8.83
CA SER A 50 -6.06 13.78 9.39
C SER A 50 -5.37 13.47 10.72
N ASN A 51 -5.93 12.57 11.52
CA ASN A 51 -5.31 12.15 12.78
C ASN A 51 -4.05 11.31 12.56
N LEU A 52 -3.93 10.66 11.39
CA LEU A 52 -2.78 9.83 11.02
C LEU A 52 -1.53 10.66 10.67
N LEU A 53 -1.70 11.96 10.38
CA LEU A 53 -0.59 12.87 10.06
C LEU A 53 0.23 13.30 11.29
N LYS A 54 -0.13 12.81 12.48
CA LYS A 54 0.51 13.19 13.77
C LYS A 54 1.55 12.19 14.25
N VAL A 55 1.88 11.19 13.44
CA VAL A 55 2.91 10.21 13.77
C VAL A 55 4.28 10.89 13.77
N SER A 56 5.02 10.80 14.88
CA SER A 56 6.17 11.64 15.16
C SER A 56 7.40 11.38 14.29
N ASN A 57 7.60 10.16 13.84
CA ASN A 57 8.81 9.76 13.10
C ASN A 57 8.57 9.53 11.60
N VAL A 58 7.41 9.95 11.10
CA VAL A 58 7.03 9.80 9.70
C VAL A 58 6.73 11.15 9.09
N GLU A 59 7.39 11.48 8.00
CA GLU A 59 7.13 12.69 7.22
C GLU A 59 5.98 12.43 6.25
N PHE A 60 5.01 13.34 6.18
CA PHE A 60 3.88 13.25 5.25
C PHE A 60 3.96 14.35 4.20
N ILE A 61 3.93 13.97 2.94
CA ILE A 61 3.92 14.89 1.80
C ILE A 61 2.64 14.69 1.00
N ILE A 62 1.79 15.72 0.97
CA ILE A 62 0.66 15.75 0.04
C ILE A 62 1.14 16.39 -1.25
N ALA A 63 1.47 15.54 -2.23
CA ALA A 63 2.06 15.96 -3.49
C ALA A 63 0.97 16.24 -4.53
N SER A 64 0.78 17.51 -4.85
CA SER A 64 -0.17 17.95 -5.88
C SER A 64 0.39 17.89 -7.31
N SER A 65 1.71 17.67 -7.46
CA SER A 65 2.37 17.63 -8.77
C SER A 65 3.54 16.66 -8.81
N VAL A 66 3.89 16.24 -10.02
CA VAL A 66 5.07 15.40 -10.28
C VAL A 66 6.37 16.12 -9.94
N ASP A 67 6.40 17.44 -10.08
CA ASP A 67 7.60 18.25 -9.80
C ASP A 67 7.96 18.26 -8.30
N GLN A 68 6.99 18.18 -7.41
CA GLN A 68 7.24 18.05 -5.97
C GLN A 68 7.95 16.72 -5.67
N VAL A 69 7.50 15.64 -6.27
CA VAL A 69 8.13 14.31 -6.12
C VAL A 69 9.50 14.28 -6.78
N LYS A 70 9.68 14.97 -7.91
CA LYS A 70 11.00 15.10 -8.56
C LYS A 70 12.00 15.79 -7.63
N LYS A 71 11.62 16.90 -6.98
CA LYS A 71 12.49 17.59 -6.01
C LYS A 71 12.86 16.67 -4.83
N LEU A 72 11.93 15.86 -4.34
CA LEU A 72 12.19 14.87 -3.30
C LEU A 72 13.21 13.82 -3.78
N TYR A 73 13.07 13.29 -4.99
CA TYR A 73 14.02 12.33 -5.55
C TYR A 73 15.41 12.93 -5.76
N GLU A 74 15.49 14.17 -6.22
CA GLU A 74 16.77 14.87 -6.38
C GLU A 74 17.48 15.09 -5.03
N SER A 75 16.73 15.39 -3.97
CA SER A 75 17.32 15.60 -2.64
C SER A 75 17.91 14.34 -2.03
N CYS A 76 17.50 13.14 -2.49
CA CYS A 76 17.98 11.84 -2.00
C CYS A 76 18.82 11.09 -3.03
N LYS A 77 19.23 11.76 -4.12
CA LYS A 77 20.08 11.15 -5.14
C LYS A 77 21.45 10.78 -4.55
N GLY A 78 21.77 9.49 -4.63
CA GLY A 78 23.02 8.97 -4.07
C GLY A 78 22.88 8.37 -2.68
N GLU A 79 21.71 8.46 -2.04
CA GLU A 79 21.42 7.82 -0.76
C GLU A 79 20.82 6.43 -0.96
N ASP A 80 20.95 5.55 0.05
CA ASP A 80 20.30 4.22 0.02
C ASP A 80 18.79 4.37 0.24
N THR A 81 18.06 4.50 -0.88
CA THR A 81 16.66 4.86 -0.91
C THR A 81 15.80 3.74 -1.49
N TYR A 82 14.74 3.41 -0.79
CA TYR A 82 13.73 2.41 -1.16
C TYR A 82 12.39 3.08 -1.39
N CYS A 83 11.81 2.88 -2.57
CA CYS A 83 10.51 3.43 -2.95
C CYS A 83 9.47 2.33 -3.06
N PHE A 84 8.43 2.35 -2.23
CA PHE A 84 7.31 1.41 -2.24
C PHE A 84 6.05 2.08 -2.81
N PHE A 85 5.44 1.45 -3.82
CA PHE A 85 4.28 1.99 -4.52
C PHE A 85 3.04 1.15 -4.24
N SER A 86 1.92 1.81 -3.93
CA SER A 86 0.63 1.13 -3.72
C SER A 86 0.00 0.74 -5.04
N GLY A 87 -0.04 -0.56 -5.31
CA GLY A 87 -0.56 -1.14 -6.55
C GLY A 87 0.39 -0.99 -7.75
N ILE A 88 0.29 -1.94 -8.68
CA ILE A 88 1.18 -1.98 -9.85
C ILE A 88 0.77 -0.94 -10.90
N ASN A 89 -0.53 -0.83 -11.16
CA ASN A 89 -1.10 0.02 -12.21
C ASN A 89 -2.51 0.53 -11.83
N ALA A 90 -2.75 0.69 -10.52
CA ALA A 90 -4.08 1.02 -10.01
C ALA A 90 -4.38 2.52 -9.99
N PHE A 91 -3.35 3.37 -9.75
CA PHE A 91 -3.51 4.79 -9.49
C PHE A 91 -2.58 5.60 -10.39
N ALA A 92 -3.14 6.49 -11.20
CA ALA A 92 -2.42 7.24 -12.23
C ALA A 92 -1.26 8.07 -11.65
N GLU A 93 -1.50 8.74 -10.53
CA GLU A 93 -0.49 9.56 -9.84
C GLU A 93 0.67 8.70 -9.34
N VAL A 94 0.36 7.58 -8.66
CA VAL A 94 1.37 6.65 -8.14
C VAL A 94 2.19 6.05 -9.29
N VAL A 95 1.54 5.69 -10.40
CA VAL A 95 2.22 5.19 -11.62
C VAL A 95 3.14 6.25 -12.22
N SER A 96 2.75 7.52 -12.22
CA SER A 96 3.60 8.60 -12.73
C SER A 96 4.85 8.79 -11.89
N TRP A 97 4.72 8.74 -10.56
CA TRP A 97 5.84 8.81 -9.62
C TRP A 97 6.75 7.60 -9.70
N MET A 98 6.19 6.41 -9.89
CA MET A 98 6.96 5.19 -10.12
C MET A 98 7.79 5.29 -11.43
N LYS A 99 7.18 5.76 -12.53
CA LYS A 99 7.91 5.99 -13.79
C LYS A 99 9.04 6.99 -13.60
N LEU A 100 8.80 8.09 -12.88
CA LEU A 100 9.81 9.09 -12.57
C LEU A 100 10.97 8.46 -11.79
N SER A 101 10.71 7.57 -10.84
CA SER A 101 11.74 6.90 -10.03
C SER A 101 12.71 6.07 -10.85
N LEU A 102 12.34 5.66 -12.09
CA LEU A 102 13.22 4.87 -12.98
C LEU A 102 14.47 5.65 -13.42
N ASN A 103 14.46 6.99 -13.32
CA ASN A 103 15.61 7.84 -13.62
C ASN A 103 16.62 7.93 -12.47
N TYR A 104 16.37 7.24 -11.35
CA TYR A 104 17.20 7.29 -10.16
C TYR A 104 17.65 5.88 -9.76
N PRO A 105 18.78 5.73 -9.06
CA PRO A 105 19.33 4.43 -8.65
C PRO A 105 18.61 3.82 -7.44
N PHE A 106 17.34 4.14 -7.22
CA PHE A 106 16.56 3.67 -6.09
C PHE A 106 16.18 2.19 -6.19
N LYS A 107 16.10 1.52 -5.07
CA LYS A 107 15.46 0.22 -4.96
C LYS A 107 13.94 0.41 -4.92
N ARG A 108 13.21 -0.44 -5.64
CA ARG A 108 11.76 -0.28 -5.83
C ARG A 108 11.01 -1.50 -5.36
N GLY A 109 9.90 -1.25 -4.72
CA GLY A 109 8.95 -2.28 -4.33
C GLY A 109 7.52 -1.87 -4.67
N VAL A 110 6.63 -2.84 -4.69
CA VAL A 110 5.19 -2.60 -4.79
C VAL A 110 4.46 -3.35 -3.69
N ILE A 111 3.46 -2.70 -3.11
CA ILE A 111 2.49 -3.31 -2.20
C ILE A 111 1.25 -3.58 -3.04
N THR A 112 0.88 -4.85 -3.21
CA THR A 112 -0.23 -5.24 -4.09
C THR A 112 -1.20 -6.18 -3.40
N GLU A 113 -2.48 -5.94 -3.66
CA GLU A 113 -3.55 -6.87 -3.31
C GLU A 113 -3.55 -8.07 -4.27
N PRO A 114 -4.17 -9.20 -3.87
CA PRO A 114 -4.34 -10.34 -4.75
C PRO A 114 -5.22 -9.98 -5.95
N PRO A 115 -5.07 -10.70 -7.09
CA PRO A 115 -5.99 -10.57 -8.20
C PRO A 115 -7.42 -10.92 -7.78
N LEU A 116 -8.41 -10.20 -8.33
CA LEU A 116 -9.83 -10.41 -8.03
C LEU A 116 -10.36 -11.64 -8.79
N LEU A 117 -10.10 -12.83 -8.29
CA LEU A 117 -10.41 -14.11 -8.96
C LEU A 117 -11.92 -14.39 -9.12
N TYR A 118 -12.76 -13.73 -8.34
CA TYR A 118 -14.22 -13.87 -8.47
C TYR A 118 -14.79 -13.23 -9.76
N HIS A 119 -14.06 -12.32 -10.41
CA HIS A 119 -14.46 -11.73 -11.68
C HIS A 119 -13.85 -12.43 -12.88
N TYR A 120 -12.61 -12.91 -12.74
CA TYR A 120 -11.86 -13.45 -13.87
C TYR A 120 -11.00 -14.64 -13.42
N PRO A 121 -10.89 -15.68 -14.24
CA PRO A 121 -10.04 -16.81 -13.96
C PRO A 121 -8.55 -16.41 -13.99
N LEU A 122 -7.70 -17.18 -13.28
CA LEU A 122 -6.29 -16.89 -13.07
C LEU A 122 -5.51 -16.67 -14.38
N TRP A 123 -5.85 -17.39 -15.46
CA TRP A 123 -5.17 -17.23 -16.74
C TRP A 123 -5.38 -15.86 -17.38
N GLN A 124 -6.57 -15.24 -17.19
CA GLN A 124 -6.84 -13.89 -17.68
C GLN A 124 -6.06 -12.86 -16.87
N HIS A 125 -5.92 -13.05 -15.56
CA HIS A 125 -5.05 -12.22 -14.73
C HIS A 125 -3.60 -12.35 -15.17
N SER A 126 -3.14 -13.55 -15.48
CA SER A 126 -1.79 -13.80 -15.97
C SER A 126 -1.54 -13.12 -17.32
N LEU A 127 -2.48 -13.19 -18.24
CA LEU A 127 -2.39 -12.50 -19.52
C LEU A 127 -2.34 -10.97 -19.34
N ARG A 128 -3.22 -10.43 -18.50
CA ARG A 128 -3.22 -8.99 -18.15
C ARG A 128 -1.90 -8.58 -17.54
N PHE A 129 -1.39 -9.35 -16.60
CA PHE A 129 -0.11 -9.10 -15.94
C PHE A 129 1.02 -9.05 -16.97
N ALA A 130 1.11 -10.03 -17.86
CA ALA A 130 2.10 -10.08 -18.91
C ALA A 130 2.04 -8.86 -19.86
N LEU A 131 0.83 -8.48 -20.28
CA LEU A 131 0.65 -7.43 -21.28
C LEU A 131 0.69 -6.01 -20.69
N LYS A 132 0.17 -5.80 -19.48
CA LYS A 132 -0.02 -4.46 -18.92
C LYS A 132 0.95 -4.14 -17.78
N ASP A 133 1.17 -5.10 -16.88
CA ASP A 133 1.86 -4.84 -15.62
C ASP A 133 3.35 -5.15 -15.70
N TRP A 134 3.75 -6.13 -16.53
CA TRP A 134 5.13 -6.57 -16.69
C TRP A 134 6.11 -5.43 -17.01
N LYS A 135 5.70 -4.50 -17.86
CA LYS A 135 6.52 -3.34 -18.24
C LYS A 135 6.95 -2.47 -17.05
N TYR A 136 6.20 -2.50 -15.96
CA TYR A 136 6.52 -1.80 -14.71
C TYR A 136 7.26 -2.70 -13.75
N VAL A 137 6.72 -3.88 -13.50
CA VAL A 137 7.15 -4.79 -12.45
C VAL A 137 8.56 -5.34 -12.69
N LYS A 138 8.98 -5.47 -13.96
CA LYS A 138 10.36 -5.86 -14.31
C LYS A 138 11.46 -4.97 -13.71
N HIS A 139 11.11 -3.76 -13.25
CA HIS A 139 12.02 -2.80 -12.64
C HIS A 139 12.00 -2.83 -11.11
N PHE A 140 11.19 -3.70 -10.50
CA PHE A 140 11.11 -3.82 -9.06
C PHE A 140 12.13 -4.80 -8.50
N ASN A 141 12.49 -4.56 -7.23
CA ASN A 141 13.33 -5.43 -6.42
C ASN A 141 12.46 -6.26 -5.44
N TYR A 142 11.33 -5.69 -5.02
CA TYR A 142 10.47 -6.25 -3.97
C TYR A 142 9.01 -6.23 -4.41
N LEU A 143 8.29 -7.32 -4.09
CA LEU A 143 6.83 -7.39 -4.12
C LEU A 143 6.33 -7.77 -2.73
N LEU A 144 5.54 -6.90 -2.13
CA LEU A 144 4.81 -7.16 -0.89
C LEU A 144 3.39 -7.55 -1.29
N VAL A 145 3.07 -8.81 -1.14
CA VAL A 145 1.84 -9.41 -1.69
C VAL A 145 0.91 -9.82 -0.55
N MET A 146 -0.32 -9.36 -0.61
CA MET A 146 -1.34 -9.78 0.36
C MET A 146 -1.85 -11.18 0.04
N GLY A 147 -1.83 -12.04 1.07
CA GLY A 147 -2.23 -13.44 0.98
C GLY A 147 -1.10 -14.37 0.52
N ASP A 148 -0.80 -15.37 1.35
CA ASP A 148 0.31 -16.32 1.13
C ASP A 148 0.17 -17.12 -0.17
N GLU A 149 -1.06 -17.44 -0.56
CA GLU A 149 -1.38 -18.17 -1.79
C GLU A 149 -0.90 -17.46 -3.05
N PHE A 150 -0.86 -16.11 -3.05
CA PHE A 150 -0.41 -15.33 -4.20
C PHE A 150 1.09 -15.07 -4.21
N VAL A 151 1.81 -15.32 -3.13
CA VAL A 151 3.27 -15.22 -3.09
C VAL A 151 3.90 -16.15 -4.12
N ASN A 152 3.43 -17.40 -4.21
CA ASN A 152 3.93 -18.37 -5.20
C ASN A 152 3.54 -17.98 -6.64
N TYR A 153 2.37 -17.42 -6.85
CA TYR A 153 1.94 -16.88 -8.14
C TYR A 153 2.93 -15.85 -8.67
N TYR A 154 3.29 -14.87 -7.86
CA TYR A 154 4.23 -13.83 -8.29
C TYR A 154 5.67 -14.33 -8.40
N ARG A 155 6.11 -15.27 -7.57
CA ARG A 155 7.43 -15.92 -7.68
C ARG A 155 7.62 -16.65 -8.99
N PHE A 156 6.56 -17.18 -9.58
CA PHE A 156 6.60 -17.85 -10.89
C PHE A 156 7.05 -16.90 -12.01
N TRP A 157 6.67 -15.61 -11.94
CA TRP A 157 6.96 -14.63 -12.99
C TRP A 157 8.41 -14.18 -13.02
N SER A 158 9.09 -14.10 -11.89
CA SER A 158 10.49 -13.69 -11.86
C SER A 158 11.24 -14.15 -10.61
N LYS A 159 12.43 -14.71 -10.83
CA LYS A 159 13.39 -15.02 -9.75
C LYS A 159 14.14 -13.77 -9.25
N ARG A 160 14.00 -12.63 -9.92
CA ARG A 160 14.72 -11.38 -9.56
C ARG A 160 14.07 -10.64 -8.40
N TRP A 161 12.80 -10.87 -8.17
CA TRP A 161 12.06 -10.18 -7.10
C TRP A 161 12.16 -10.95 -5.79
N LYS A 162 12.31 -10.20 -4.72
CA LYS A 162 11.98 -10.72 -3.40
C LYS A 162 10.46 -10.57 -3.20
N VAL A 163 9.72 -11.64 -3.31
CA VAL A 163 8.29 -11.67 -3.04
C VAL A 163 8.09 -12.03 -1.59
N LEU A 164 7.51 -11.11 -0.85
CA LEU A 164 7.27 -11.21 0.59
C LEU A 164 5.76 -11.22 0.86
N PRO A 165 5.28 -12.09 1.76
CA PRO A 165 3.91 -11.97 2.24
C PRO A 165 3.74 -10.66 2.99
N PHE A 166 2.59 -10.03 2.82
CA PHE A 166 2.24 -8.76 3.45
C PHE A 166 0.78 -8.79 3.87
N ILE A 167 0.45 -8.09 4.94
CA ILE A 167 -0.93 -7.86 5.39
C ILE A 167 -1.10 -6.39 5.77
N TYR A 168 -2.31 -5.89 5.65
CA TYR A 168 -2.67 -4.62 6.24
C TYR A 168 -2.73 -4.74 7.76
N CYS A 169 -2.18 -3.75 8.44
CA CYS A 169 -2.17 -3.69 9.88
C CYS A 169 -3.10 -2.57 10.36
N THR A 170 -3.66 -2.74 11.53
CA THR A 170 -4.38 -1.69 12.25
C THR A 170 -3.73 -1.50 13.60
N GLU A 171 -3.86 -0.31 14.15
CA GLU A 171 -3.40 -0.04 15.51
C GLU A 171 -4.03 -1.05 16.49
N TRP A 172 -3.21 -1.65 17.32
CA TRP A 172 -3.71 -2.50 18.41
C TRP A 172 -4.35 -1.63 19.49
N LYS A 173 -5.60 -1.95 19.81
CA LYS A 173 -6.31 -1.31 20.94
C LYS A 173 -6.65 -2.37 21.96
N GLU A 174 -6.15 -2.16 23.16
CA GLU A 174 -6.49 -3.01 24.28
C GLU A 174 -8.00 -2.92 24.56
N ARG A 175 -8.61 -4.07 24.77
CA ARG A 175 -10.03 -4.14 25.08
C ARG A 175 -10.27 -3.76 26.52
N THR A 176 -10.91 -2.64 26.76
CA THR A 176 -11.14 -2.08 28.09
C THR A 176 -12.38 -2.63 28.80
N LEU A 177 -13.30 -3.28 28.07
CA LEU A 177 -14.54 -3.78 28.64
C LEU A 177 -14.77 -5.27 28.34
N PRO A 178 -15.17 -6.06 29.35
CA PRO A 178 -15.62 -7.43 29.11
C PRO A 178 -16.88 -7.41 28.25
N VAL A 179 -16.95 -8.30 27.26
CA VAL A 179 -18.19 -8.49 26.50
C VAL A 179 -19.15 -9.27 27.39
N PRO A 180 -20.33 -8.72 27.69
CA PRO A 180 -21.35 -9.48 28.40
C PRO A 180 -21.69 -10.73 27.57
N ILE A 181 -21.66 -11.89 28.22
CA ILE A 181 -22.18 -13.13 27.63
C ILE A 181 -23.70 -12.96 27.57
N THR A 182 -24.24 -12.87 26.37
CA THR A 182 -25.69 -12.80 26.15
C THR A 182 -26.16 -14.12 25.56
N GLU A 183 -27.37 -14.55 25.93
CA GLU A 183 -27.99 -15.78 25.39
C GLU A 183 -28.25 -15.73 23.88
N LYS A 184 -28.23 -14.52 23.29
CA LYS A 184 -28.47 -14.31 21.85
C LYS A 184 -27.21 -13.93 21.15
N LEU A 185 -26.88 -14.63 20.06
CA LEU A 185 -25.83 -14.26 19.15
C LEU A 185 -26.16 -12.90 18.51
N LYS A 186 -25.29 -11.91 18.72
CA LYS A 186 -25.37 -10.63 18.04
C LYS A 186 -24.27 -10.58 16.96
N VAL A 187 -24.69 -10.45 15.70
CA VAL A 187 -23.78 -10.35 14.55
C VAL A 187 -23.77 -8.89 14.08
N LEU A 188 -22.58 -8.30 14.03
CA LEU A 188 -22.37 -6.97 13.47
C LEU A 188 -21.59 -7.11 12.17
N TYR A 189 -22.13 -6.60 11.07
CA TYR A 189 -21.40 -6.40 9.83
C TYR A 189 -20.87 -4.98 9.77
N VAL A 190 -19.57 -4.84 9.51
CA VAL A 190 -18.89 -3.55 9.30
C VAL A 190 -18.27 -3.54 7.90
N GLY A 191 -18.82 -2.77 6.99
CA GLY A 191 -18.34 -2.68 5.62
C GLY A 191 -19.33 -2.02 4.68
N SER A 192 -18.90 -1.77 3.44
CA SER A 192 -19.79 -1.27 2.40
C SER A 192 -20.69 -2.39 1.87
N PHE A 193 -21.95 -2.09 1.62
CA PHE A 193 -22.85 -2.97 0.89
C PHE A 193 -22.48 -2.91 -0.59
N SER A 194 -21.89 -3.98 -1.10
CA SER A 194 -21.48 -4.10 -2.50
C SER A 194 -21.47 -5.56 -2.91
N ASP A 195 -21.66 -5.83 -4.23
CA ASP A 195 -21.65 -7.18 -4.80
C ASP A 195 -20.38 -7.95 -4.43
N ARG A 196 -19.24 -7.24 -4.35
CA ARG A 196 -17.96 -7.82 -3.92
C ARG A 196 -18.00 -8.41 -2.52
N LYS A 197 -18.81 -7.83 -1.61
CA LYS A 197 -18.89 -8.26 -0.20
C LYS A 197 -19.97 -9.31 0.03
N ASN A 198 -20.82 -9.56 -0.98
CA ASN A 198 -21.90 -10.57 -0.94
C ASN A 198 -22.74 -10.51 0.37
N VAL A 199 -23.10 -9.31 0.77
CA VAL A 199 -23.81 -9.06 2.05
C VAL A 199 -25.31 -9.27 1.91
N VAL A 200 -25.81 -9.21 0.66
CA VAL A 200 -27.20 -9.46 0.32
C VAL A 200 -27.23 -10.76 -0.45
N ALA A 201 -27.61 -11.82 0.22
CA ALA A 201 -27.94 -13.10 -0.38
C ALA A 201 -29.45 -13.27 -0.40
#